data_0f94ae0a0eb2ab23a29a79c66f40d32f
#
_entry.id   0f94ae0a0eb2ab23a29a79c66f40d32f
#
_cell.length_a   1.000
_cell.length_b   1.000
_cell.length_c   1.000
_cell.angle_alpha   90.00
_cell.angle_beta   90.00
_cell.angle_gamma   90.00
#
_symmetry.space_group_name_H-M   'P 1'
#
loop_
_entity.id
_entity.type
_entity.pdbx_description
1 polymer ?
#
loop_
_entity_poly.entity_id
_entity_poly.type
_entity_poly.pdbx_seq_one_letter_code
_entity_poly.pdbx_strand_id
1 'polypeptide(L)'
;MVTSPAPINNGRSFLHSTQSMALERTIQTYPLTNYTFGTKDALYERDSSVQARFQRMREEFTTMGMRRSVEAVLLVHEHNLPHVLLLQLGTTFFKLPGKISMTKKE
;
A
#
# COMPACT_ATOMS: atom_id res chain seq x y z
N MET A 1 7.61 -1.66 -7.89
CA MET A 1 6.18 -2.02 -8.04
C MET A 1 6.07 -3.53 -8.08
N VAL A 2 5.10 -4.08 -7.37
CA VAL A 2 4.85 -5.53 -7.41
C VAL A 2 3.72 -5.78 -8.40
N THR A 3 3.95 -6.67 -9.37
CA THR A 3 2.93 -7.15 -10.29
C THR A 3 2.64 -8.62 -9.98
N SER A 4 1.38 -8.98 -9.88
CA SER A 4 0.96 -10.35 -9.66
C SER A 4 0.59 -11.02 -10.98
N PRO A 5 1.24 -12.11 -11.35
CA PRO A 5 0.74 -12.96 -12.42
C PRO A 5 -0.58 -13.62 -12.02
N ALA A 6 -1.28 -14.23 -12.96
CA ALA A 6 -2.48 -14.98 -12.65
C ALA A 6 -2.23 -15.99 -11.52
N PRO A 7 -3.17 -16.13 -10.56
CA PRO A 7 -2.95 -16.97 -9.39
C PRO A 7 -2.74 -18.43 -9.77
N ILE A 8 -1.63 -18.96 -9.35
CA ILE A 8 -1.33 -20.38 -9.42
C ILE A 8 -1.87 -21.00 -8.11
N ASN A 9 -2.47 -22.16 -8.17
CA ASN A 9 -3.11 -22.85 -7.04
C ASN A 9 -2.13 -23.30 -5.92
N ASN A 10 -1.21 -22.45 -5.51
CA ASN A 10 -0.22 -22.72 -4.47
C ASN A 10 -0.42 -21.83 -3.23
N GLY A 11 -1.65 -21.36 -3.02
CA GLY A 11 -1.96 -20.54 -1.85
C GLY A 11 -1.90 -21.33 -0.55
N ARG A 12 -1.28 -20.76 0.45
CA ARG A 12 -1.32 -21.24 1.84
C ARG A 12 -2.27 -20.39 2.65
N SER A 13 -3.06 -21.04 3.48
CA SER A 13 -3.91 -20.36 4.44
C SER A 13 -3.16 -20.12 5.74
N PHE A 14 -3.16 -18.90 6.21
CA PHE A 14 -2.76 -18.56 7.56
C PHE A 14 -4.02 -18.33 8.38
N LEU A 15 -4.20 -19.14 9.42
CA LEU A 15 -5.25 -18.92 10.40
C LEU A 15 -4.75 -17.88 11.39
N HIS A 16 -5.44 -16.77 11.45
CA HIS A 16 -5.19 -15.76 12.46
C HIS A 16 -6.29 -15.81 13.50
N SER A 17 -6.01 -16.40 14.65
CA SER A 17 -6.90 -16.33 15.79
C SER A 17 -6.42 -15.24 16.74
N THR A 18 -7.13 -14.16 16.83
CA THR A 18 -6.97 -13.21 17.93
C THR A 18 -7.98 -13.53 18.99
N GLN A 19 -7.51 -13.72 20.22
CA GLN A 19 -8.37 -13.90 21.38
C GLN A 19 -9.15 -12.61 21.65
N SER A 20 -10.39 -12.63 21.53
CA SER A 20 -11.44 -11.68 21.84
C SER A 20 -12.17 -11.14 20.62
N MET A 21 -13.40 -11.54 20.48
CA MET A 21 -14.43 -10.95 19.61
C MET A 21 -14.02 -10.69 18.15
N ALA A 22 -12.81 -11.09 17.75
CA ALA A 22 -12.37 -11.02 16.39
C ALA A 22 -12.92 -12.21 15.61
N LEU A 23 -13.52 -11.93 14.48
CA LEU A 23 -13.92 -12.94 13.50
C LEU A 23 -12.68 -13.72 13.08
N GLU A 24 -12.76 -15.04 13.13
CA GLU A 24 -11.74 -15.88 12.49
C GLU A 24 -11.68 -15.52 11.02
N ARG A 25 -10.50 -15.10 10.57
CA ARG A 25 -10.26 -14.80 9.16
C ARG A 25 -9.16 -15.69 8.65
N THR A 26 -9.44 -16.33 7.53
CA THR A 26 -8.44 -17.04 6.76
C THR A 26 -7.93 -16.13 5.66
N ILE A 27 -6.63 -15.91 5.65
CA ILE A 27 -5.98 -15.15 4.58
C ILE A 27 -5.19 -16.15 3.74
N GLN A 28 -5.48 -16.18 2.44
CA GLN A 28 -4.71 -16.99 1.50
C GLN A 28 -3.52 -16.17 1.01
N THR A 29 -2.33 -16.73 1.16
CA THR A 29 -1.10 -16.12 0.67
C THR A 29 -0.44 -17.03 -0.36
N TYR A 30 0.26 -16.41 -1.28
CA TYR A 30 0.95 -17.09 -2.37
C TYR A 30 2.47 -16.92 -2.21
N PRO A 31 3.28 -17.82 -2.79
CA PRO A 31 4.73 -17.72 -2.70
C PRO A 31 5.25 -16.41 -3.28
N LEU A 32 6.30 -15.87 -2.67
CA LEU A 32 6.99 -14.69 -3.18
C LEU A 32 7.43 -14.86 -4.64
N THR A 33 7.81 -16.06 -5.04
CA THR A 33 8.25 -16.38 -6.40
C THR A 33 7.16 -16.18 -7.47
N ASN A 34 5.89 -16.09 -7.06
CA ASN A 34 4.79 -15.79 -8.00
C ASN A 34 4.76 -14.32 -8.43
N TYR A 35 5.57 -13.47 -7.83
CA TYR A 35 5.54 -12.03 -8.04
C TYR A 35 6.86 -11.54 -8.62
N THR A 36 6.77 -10.51 -9.42
CA THR A 36 7.93 -9.81 -9.96
C THR A 36 8.01 -8.41 -9.36
N PHE A 37 9.24 -7.93 -9.21
CA PHE A 37 9.52 -6.61 -8.69
C PHE A 37 10.03 -5.72 -9.79
N GLY A 38 9.55 -4.50 -9.82
CA GLY A 38 9.95 -3.52 -10.82
C GLY A 38 10.21 -2.17 -10.18
N THR A 39 10.79 -1.29 -10.96
CA THR A 39 11.05 0.09 -10.57
C THR A 39 10.01 0.98 -11.23
N LYS A 40 9.42 1.89 -10.45
CA LYS A 40 8.57 2.95 -10.99
C LYS A 40 9.40 4.12 -11.45
N ASP A 41 8.88 4.84 -12.45
CA ASP A 41 9.45 6.11 -12.85
C ASP A 41 9.46 7.10 -11.69
N ALA A 42 10.48 7.96 -11.67
CA ALA A 42 10.61 8.98 -10.65
C ALA A 42 9.44 9.96 -10.72
N LEU A 43 8.83 10.22 -9.54
CA LEU A 43 7.84 11.27 -9.41
C LEU A 43 8.57 12.56 -9.01
N TYR A 44 8.43 13.57 -9.85
CA TYR A 44 8.99 14.87 -9.55
C TYR A 44 8.11 15.63 -8.55
N GLU A 45 8.74 16.46 -7.72
CA GLU A 45 8.03 17.33 -6.80
C GLU A 45 7.13 18.28 -7.59
N ARG A 46 5.84 18.30 -7.25
CA ARG A 46 4.82 19.11 -7.92
C ARG A 46 4.92 20.60 -7.54
N ASP A 47 5.35 20.86 -6.31
CA ASP A 47 5.37 22.19 -5.75
C ASP A 47 6.80 22.74 -5.74
N SER A 48 6.94 24.02 -6.07
CA SER A 48 8.24 24.68 -6.16
C SER A 48 8.89 24.96 -4.80
N SER A 49 8.11 24.92 -3.72
CA SER A 49 8.55 25.18 -2.36
C SER A 49 7.61 24.54 -1.34
N VAL A 50 8.05 24.48 -0.08
CA VAL A 50 7.20 24.00 1.03
C VAL A 50 6.00 24.92 1.22
N GLN A 51 6.18 26.22 1.07
CA GLN A 51 5.11 27.20 1.16
C GLN A 51 4.07 27.00 0.07
N ALA A 52 4.51 26.77 -1.16
CA ALA A 52 3.61 26.47 -2.29
C ALA A 52 2.81 25.19 -2.04
N ARG A 53 3.44 24.16 -1.47
CA ARG A 53 2.75 22.93 -1.09
C ARG A 53 1.68 23.17 -0.03
N PHE A 54 1.98 23.93 1.01
CA PHE A 54 0.99 24.25 2.04
C PHE A 54 -0.15 25.10 1.51
N GLN A 55 0.13 26.03 0.61
CA GLN A 55 -0.91 26.82 -0.03
C GLN A 55 -1.86 25.93 -0.86
N ARG A 56 -1.29 25.03 -1.66
CA ARG A 56 -2.09 24.07 -2.42
C ARG A 56 -2.93 23.17 -1.49
N MET A 57 -2.37 22.72 -0.39
CA MET A 57 -3.10 21.90 0.59
C MET A 57 -4.28 22.65 1.21
N ARG A 58 -4.13 23.94 1.49
CA ARG A 58 -5.23 24.79 1.99
C ARG A 58 -6.33 24.94 0.96
N GLU A 59 -5.97 25.18 -0.30
CA GLU A 59 -6.91 25.28 -1.40
C GLU A 59 -7.67 23.96 -1.63
N GLU A 60 -6.98 22.85 -1.63
CA GLU A 60 -7.58 21.52 -1.71
C GLU A 60 -8.53 21.25 -0.53
N PHE A 61 -8.15 21.68 0.67
CA PHE A 61 -9.01 21.51 1.84
C PHE A 61 -10.31 22.29 1.73
N THR A 62 -10.30 23.51 1.16
CA THR A 62 -11.52 24.30 0.95
C THR A 62 -12.47 23.65 -0.03
N THR A 63 -11.96 22.95 -1.04
CA THR A 63 -12.77 22.32 -2.10
C THR A 63 -13.15 20.87 -1.79
N MET A 64 -12.27 20.11 -1.19
CA MET A 64 -12.43 18.67 -0.97
C MET A 64 -12.55 18.28 0.51
N GLY A 65 -12.21 19.20 1.42
CA GLY A 65 -12.19 18.91 2.85
C GLY A 65 -10.95 18.10 3.26
N MET A 66 -11.10 17.32 4.31
CA MET A 66 -10.00 16.54 4.87
C MET A 66 -9.49 15.49 3.88
N ARG A 67 -8.18 15.49 3.68
CA ARG A 67 -7.51 14.48 2.86
C ARG A 67 -7.64 13.09 3.52
N ARG A 68 -8.02 12.12 2.73
CA ARG A 68 -8.07 10.72 3.14
C ARG A 68 -7.09 9.92 2.31
N SER A 69 -6.48 8.93 2.92
CA SER A 69 -5.60 7.98 2.24
C SER A 69 -5.97 6.56 2.61
N VAL A 70 -5.67 5.65 1.72
CA VAL A 70 -5.78 4.21 1.96
C VAL A 70 -4.43 3.58 1.65
N GLU A 71 -4.07 2.59 2.44
CA GLU A 71 -2.85 1.82 2.26
C GLU A 71 -3.20 0.35 2.17
N ALA A 72 -2.45 -0.36 1.34
CA ALA A 72 -2.62 -1.80 1.16
C ALA A 72 -1.53 -2.55 1.91
N VAL A 73 -1.91 -3.60 2.59
CA VAL A 73 -0.97 -4.56 3.18
C VAL A 73 -0.99 -5.80 2.29
N LEU A 74 0.02 -5.92 1.45
CA LEU A 74 0.17 -7.05 0.54
C LEU A 74 1.00 -8.14 1.22
N LEU A 75 0.42 -9.31 1.39
CA LEU A 75 1.05 -10.42 2.07
C LEU A 75 1.44 -11.52 1.07
N VAL A 76 2.65 -12.01 1.22
CA VAL A 76 3.16 -13.19 0.53
C VAL A 76 3.81 -14.12 1.55
N HIS A 77 4.11 -15.35 1.18
CA HIS A 77 4.89 -16.24 2.03
C HIS A 77 6.22 -16.61 1.36
N GLU A 78 7.23 -16.74 2.19
CA GLU A 78 8.53 -17.28 1.82
C GLU A 78 9.07 -18.08 3.00
N HIS A 79 9.64 -19.25 2.74
CA HIS A 79 10.13 -20.16 3.81
C HIS A 79 9.11 -20.40 4.94
N ASN A 80 7.84 -20.52 4.60
CA ASN A 80 6.72 -20.66 5.54
C ASN A 80 6.50 -19.46 6.47
N LEU A 81 7.05 -18.31 6.15
CA LEU A 81 6.87 -17.08 6.91
C LEU A 81 6.09 -16.05 6.09
N PRO A 82 5.17 -15.32 6.71
CA PRO A 82 4.50 -14.21 6.05
C PRO A 82 5.44 -13.04 5.88
N HIS A 83 5.37 -12.40 4.72
CA HIS A 83 6.14 -11.20 4.39
C HIS A 83 5.18 -10.12 3.90
N VAL A 84 5.44 -8.90 4.31
CA VAL A 84 4.74 -7.71 3.83
C VAL A 84 5.54 -7.08 2.71
N LEU A 85 4.88 -6.77 1.60
CA LEU A 85 5.51 -6.10 0.47
C LEU A 85 5.51 -4.60 0.69
N LEU A 86 6.67 -3.98 0.57
CA LEU A 86 6.86 -2.55 0.75
C LEU A 86 7.35 -1.90 -0.54
N LEU A 87 7.02 -0.63 -0.70
CA LEU A 87 7.65 0.24 -1.69
C LEU A 87 8.89 0.88 -1.07
N GLN A 88 10.01 0.80 -1.77
CA GLN A 88 11.22 1.51 -1.39
C GLN A 88 11.31 2.84 -2.13
N LEU A 89 11.48 3.91 -1.37
CA LEU A 89 11.72 5.26 -1.86
C LEU A 89 13.15 5.67 -1.54
N GLY A 90 13.95 5.92 -2.56
CA GLY A 90 15.38 6.15 -2.36
C GLY A 90 16.07 4.92 -1.78
N THR A 91 16.99 5.12 -0.85
CA THR A 91 17.80 4.03 -0.28
C THR A 91 17.35 3.58 1.11
N THR A 92 16.62 4.41 1.84
CA THR A 92 16.36 4.21 3.28
C THR A 92 14.91 4.30 3.68
N PHE A 93 14.04 4.77 2.83
CA PHE A 93 12.63 4.96 3.16
C PHE A 93 11.75 3.89 2.53
N PHE A 94 10.92 3.27 3.36
CA PHE A 94 9.97 2.25 2.94
C PHE A 94 8.56 2.66 3.35
N LYS A 95 7.59 2.35 2.51
CA LYS A 95 6.18 2.60 2.83
C LYS A 95 5.28 1.51 2.24
N LEU A 96 4.07 1.41 2.78
CA LEU A 96 3.02 0.61 2.18
C LEU A 96 2.53 1.24 0.88
N PRO A 97 2.12 0.44 -0.11
CA PRO A 97 1.45 0.96 -1.29
C PRO A 97 0.16 1.68 -0.88
N GLY A 98 -0.05 2.89 -1.38
CA GLY A 98 -1.20 3.66 -0.98
C GLY A 98 -1.65 4.66 -2.02
N LYS A 99 -2.85 5.18 -1.82
CA LYS A 99 -3.43 6.21 -2.67
C LYS A 99 -4.20 7.22 -1.81
N ILE A 100 -4.05 8.49 -2.17
CA ILE A 100 -4.87 9.56 -1.59
C ILE A 100 -6.22 9.55 -2.30
N SER A 101 -7.30 9.53 -1.53
CA SER A 101 -8.65 9.67 -2.06
C SER A 101 -8.93 11.14 -2.35
N MET A 102 -9.36 11.42 -3.56
CA MET A 102 -9.72 12.76 -4.04
C MET A 102 -11.24 12.92 -4.14
N THR A 103 -11.97 12.47 -3.15
CA THR A 103 -13.43 12.63 -3.11
C THR A 103 -13.77 14.08 -2.80
N LYS A 104 -14.58 14.72 -3.64
CA LYS A 104 -15.10 16.05 -3.35
C LYS A 104 -15.98 16.02 -2.10
N LYS A 105 -15.92 17.09 -1.35
CA LYS A 105 -16.86 17.34 -0.25
C LYS A 105 -18.24 17.58 -0.86
N GLU A 106 -19.21 16.76 -0.51
CA GLU A 106 -20.63 17.03 -0.79
C GLU A 106 -21.15 18.16 0.10
#